data_7df969d4bce19d87cf9f03c52660276b
#
_entry.id   7df969d4bce19d87cf9f03c52660276b
#
_cell.length_a   1.000
_cell.length_b   1.000
_cell.length_c   1.000
_cell.angle_alpha   90.00
_cell.angle_beta   90.00
_cell.angle_gamma   90.00
#
_symmetry.space_group_name_H-M   'P 1'
#
loop_
_entity.id
_entity.type
_entity.pdbx_description
1 polymer ?
#
loop_
_entity_poly.entity_id
_entity_poly.type
_entity_poly.pdbx_seq_one_letter_code
_entity_poly.pdbx_strand_id
1 'polypeptide(L)'
;MRKKSLALAAACAALVAGTLSSPAIASTNAPAAVDAPATFTHPGVGVSQAQLDFVKAKVQAGAQPWTNAFNQAKGSSYASLSRTPKPRAVVECGPYSNPNLGCTDEREDAIAAYTDALLWYLTRDDRYAQKSIELMDAWSATIRDHTNSNAPLQTAWSASSWPKAAEIIKYVYGNWPNSGRFATMLRNVYLPEIINGSNSNGNWELSMTEAIQGIGVFLEDKTVYDKAISLYRLRVPAYVYLESDGALPKTVPSQNLNTRDKIVSYWQGQGTFVTGLTQETCRDFTHTGYGISSISHVLETARIQGIDMYPEFGERLRQALGFQSRWERNLEPVPSWLCGGSVNRGLGPITEVGYNALHTRLGIAMANTQALTESRRPAGSNNLFVAWETLTHAENPS
;
A
#
# COMPACT_ATOMS: atom_id res chain seq x y z
N MET A 1 11.98 -76.94 -71.47
CA MET A 1 13.03 -77.62 -70.72
C MET A 1 13.32 -76.86 -69.43
N ARG A 2 13.33 -77.52 -68.33
CA ARG A 2 13.72 -77.18 -66.93
C ARG A 2 13.08 -75.89 -66.34
N LYS A 3 12.07 -76.20 -65.52
CA LYS A 3 11.50 -75.35 -64.48
C LYS A 3 12.55 -75.10 -63.41
N LYS A 4 12.66 -73.85 -62.91
CA LYS A 4 13.27 -73.57 -61.63
C LYS A 4 12.28 -72.88 -60.75
N SER A 5 11.91 -73.49 -59.70
CA SER A 5 11.04 -72.95 -58.62
C SER A 5 11.82 -71.93 -57.83
N LEU A 6 11.16 -70.78 -57.57
CA LEU A 6 11.65 -69.80 -56.58
C LEU A 6 10.75 -69.87 -55.33
N ALA A 7 11.36 -70.11 -54.21
CA ALA A 7 10.73 -70.16 -52.91
C ALA A 7 10.50 -68.71 -52.39
N LEU A 8 9.30 -68.50 -51.89
CA LEU A 8 8.87 -67.19 -51.29
C LEU A 8 9.23 -67.27 -49.80
N ALA A 9 10.17 -66.45 -49.37
CA ALA A 9 10.44 -66.21 -47.92
C ALA A 9 9.58 -65.08 -47.41
N ALA A 10 8.70 -65.41 -46.45
CA ALA A 10 7.90 -64.44 -45.71
C ALA A 10 8.74 -63.80 -44.61
N ALA A 11 9.01 -62.49 -44.72
CA ALA A 11 9.60 -61.71 -43.64
C ALA A 11 8.51 -61.13 -42.75
N CYS A 12 8.43 -61.53 -41.52
CA CYS A 12 7.62 -60.90 -40.49
C CYS A 12 8.25 -59.56 -40.08
N ALA A 13 7.60 -58.47 -40.42
CA ALA A 13 7.94 -57.15 -39.88
C ALA A 13 7.26 -56.97 -38.51
N ALA A 14 8.04 -56.95 -37.46
CA ALA A 14 7.57 -56.57 -36.11
C ALA A 14 7.40 -55.03 -36.04
N LEU A 15 6.17 -54.57 -35.91
CA LEU A 15 5.87 -53.17 -35.59
C LEU A 15 6.22 -52.91 -34.10
N VAL A 16 7.30 -52.18 -33.87
CA VAL A 16 7.61 -51.61 -32.56
C VAL A 16 6.76 -50.32 -32.43
N ALA A 17 5.69 -50.36 -31.66
CA ALA A 17 4.94 -49.21 -31.25
C ALA A 17 5.76 -48.40 -30.24
N GLY A 18 6.48 -47.40 -30.73
CA GLY A 18 7.14 -46.39 -29.88
C GLY A 18 6.10 -45.51 -29.25
N THR A 19 5.89 -45.64 -27.96
CA THR A 19 5.13 -44.68 -27.16
C THR A 19 5.92 -43.35 -27.08
N LEU A 20 5.49 -42.35 -27.81
CA LEU A 20 5.96 -40.97 -27.65
C LEU A 20 5.45 -40.47 -26.30
N SER A 21 6.27 -40.53 -25.27
CA SER A 21 6.06 -39.85 -24.00
C SER A 21 6.17 -38.34 -24.27
N SER A 22 5.03 -37.63 -24.30
CA SER A 22 5.03 -36.16 -24.26
C SER A 22 5.72 -35.71 -22.98
N PRO A 23 6.67 -34.76 -23.04
CA PRO A 23 7.23 -34.19 -21.83
C PRO A 23 6.09 -33.51 -21.03
N ALA A 24 5.88 -33.97 -19.81
CA ALA A 24 5.01 -33.26 -18.86
C ALA A 24 5.53 -31.83 -18.74
N ILE A 25 4.69 -30.84 -19.14
CA ILE A 25 4.93 -29.44 -18.85
C ILE A 25 4.98 -29.36 -17.32
N ALA A 26 6.18 -29.08 -16.80
CA ALA A 26 6.35 -28.78 -15.38
C ALA A 26 5.36 -27.64 -15.05
N SER A 27 4.41 -27.92 -14.17
CA SER A 27 3.55 -26.90 -13.61
C SER A 27 4.49 -25.89 -12.95
N THR A 28 4.54 -24.69 -13.48
CA THR A 28 5.17 -23.56 -12.79
C THR A 28 4.46 -23.46 -11.44
N ASN A 29 5.19 -23.78 -10.37
CA ASN A 29 4.70 -23.62 -9.03
C ASN A 29 4.16 -22.18 -8.92
N ALA A 30 2.87 -22.05 -8.66
CA ALA A 30 2.32 -20.79 -8.19
C ALA A 30 3.18 -20.37 -6.98
N PRO A 31 3.59 -19.11 -6.87
CA PRO A 31 4.34 -18.66 -5.71
C PRO A 31 3.59 -19.12 -4.46
N ALA A 32 4.31 -19.75 -3.53
CA ALA A 32 3.73 -20.21 -2.28
C ALA A 32 2.98 -19.04 -1.64
N ALA A 33 1.77 -19.28 -1.19
CA ALA A 33 1.01 -18.27 -0.45
C ALA A 33 1.90 -17.80 0.69
N VAL A 34 2.15 -16.48 0.77
CA VAL A 34 2.88 -15.90 1.89
C VAL A 34 1.89 -15.86 3.04
N ASP A 35 2.04 -16.76 3.98
CA ASP A 35 1.21 -16.82 5.17
C ASP A 35 1.63 -15.69 6.14
N ALA A 36 0.70 -15.27 7.01
CA ALA A 36 1.01 -14.37 8.11
C ALA A 36 2.20 -14.89 8.93
N PRO A 37 2.99 -14.01 9.54
CA PRO A 37 4.13 -14.42 10.35
C PRO A 37 3.68 -15.32 11.51
N ALA A 38 4.56 -16.20 11.99
CA ALA A 38 4.27 -17.06 13.14
C ALA A 38 3.91 -16.22 14.38
N THR A 39 4.63 -15.12 14.57
CA THR A 39 4.39 -14.07 15.59
C THR A 39 4.58 -12.71 14.93
N PHE A 40 3.76 -11.73 15.31
CA PHE A 40 3.90 -10.37 14.81
C PHE A 40 5.05 -9.64 15.51
N THR A 41 5.70 -8.73 14.76
CA THR A 41 6.74 -7.81 15.26
C THR A 41 6.10 -6.49 15.64
N HIS A 42 6.48 -5.91 16.80
CA HIS A 42 5.92 -4.65 17.31
C HIS A 42 7.02 -3.67 17.77
N PRO A 43 6.90 -2.34 17.49
CA PRO A 43 5.95 -1.76 16.57
C PRO A 43 6.26 -2.28 15.16
N GLY A 44 5.22 -2.50 14.37
CA GLY A 44 5.41 -3.19 13.10
C GLY A 44 4.45 -2.77 11.98
N VAL A 45 3.73 -1.66 12.11
CA VAL A 45 2.86 -1.09 11.08
C VAL A 45 3.51 0.16 10.48
N GLY A 46 4.00 0.04 9.26
CA GLY A 46 4.66 1.11 8.51
C GLY A 46 6.05 1.50 9.03
N VAL A 47 6.34 1.32 10.30
CA VAL A 47 7.65 1.57 10.91
C VAL A 47 8.00 0.53 11.95
N SER A 48 9.28 0.12 12.01
CA SER A 48 9.85 -0.73 13.04
C SER A 48 10.56 0.09 14.12
N GLN A 49 10.87 -0.53 15.25
CA GLN A 49 11.67 0.11 16.28
C GLN A 49 13.06 0.50 15.76
N ALA A 50 13.71 -0.36 14.98
CA ALA A 50 15.02 -0.06 14.40
C ALA A 50 15.00 1.18 13.50
N GLN A 51 13.93 1.34 12.69
CA GLN A 51 13.75 2.55 11.89
C GLN A 51 13.54 3.79 12.75
N LEU A 52 12.76 3.71 13.81
CA LEU A 52 12.54 4.82 14.74
C LEU A 52 13.82 5.20 15.50
N ASP A 53 14.66 4.23 15.89
CA ASP A 53 15.95 4.46 16.53
C ASP A 53 16.92 5.16 15.59
N PHE A 54 16.98 4.74 14.32
CA PHE A 54 17.78 5.41 13.28
C PHE A 54 17.37 6.88 13.15
N VAL A 55 16.07 7.13 12.99
CA VAL A 55 15.54 8.51 12.85
C VAL A 55 15.87 9.35 14.09
N LYS A 56 15.69 8.78 15.29
CA LYS A 56 16.02 9.48 16.55
C LYS A 56 17.50 9.89 16.59
N ALA A 57 18.40 8.99 16.22
CA ALA A 57 19.83 9.30 16.16
C ALA A 57 20.13 10.41 15.14
N LYS A 58 19.50 10.39 13.96
CA LYS A 58 19.67 11.43 12.93
C LYS A 58 19.15 12.79 13.38
N VAL A 59 18.00 12.85 14.02
CA VAL A 59 17.42 14.10 14.56
C VAL A 59 18.29 14.64 15.68
N GLN A 60 18.79 13.81 16.59
CA GLN A 60 19.69 14.20 17.67
C GLN A 60 21.04 14.74 17.15
N ALA A 61 21.52 14.20 16.03
CA ALA A 61 22.72 14.66 15.36
C ALA A 61 22.52 15.93 14.51
N GLY A 62 21.31 16.47 14.40
CA GLY A 62 20.99 17.61 13.53
C GLY A 62 21.10 17.30 12.03
N ALA A 63 21.11 16.01 11.65
CA ALA A 63 21.31 15.57 10.28
C ALA A 63 20.09 15.88 9.39
N GLN A 64 20.36 16.18 8.10
CA GLN A 64 19.33 16.41 7.11
C GLN A 64 19.11 15.13 6.26
N PRO A 65 17.90 14.89 5.75
CA PRO A 65 16.68 15.74 5.82
C PRO A 65 15.85 15.55 7.11
N TRP A 66 16.24 14.64 8.01
CA TRP A 66 15.43 14.21 9.19
C TRP A 66 15.10 15.35 10.14
N THR A 67 16.07 16.26 10.42
CA THR A 67 15.85 17.40 11.32
C THR A 67 14.80 18.37 10.77
N ASN A 68 14.84 18.67 9.47
CA ASN A 68 13.82 19.51 8.84
C ASN A 68 12.46 18.81 8.86
N ALA A 69 12.39 17.51 8.57
CA ALA A 69 11.17 16.72 8.62
C ALA A 69 10.58 16.64 10.04
N PHE A 70 11.44 16.47 11.05
CA PHE A 70 11.04 16.53 12.46
C PHE A 70 10.46 17.90 12.82
N ASN A 71 11.12 18.97 12.44
CA ASN A 71 10.66 20.34 12.72
C ASN A 71 9.33 20.62 12.01
N GLN A 72 9.14 20.13 10.78
CA GLN A 72 7.88 20.23 10.05
C GLN A 72 6.76 19.49 10.78
N ALA A 73 6.99 18.24 11.20
CA ALA A 73 6.00 17.45 11.94
C ALA A 73 5.64 18.13 13.27
N LYS A 74 6.64 18.53 14.05
CA LYS A 74 6.47 19.21 15.35
C LYS A 74 5.79 20.58 15.24
N GLY A 75 6.02 21.30 14.15
CA GLY A 75 5.39 22.62 13.87
C GLY A 75 4.00 22.53 13.24
N SER A 76 3.52 21.33 12.91
CA SER A 76 2.22 21.13 12.28
C SER A 76 1.06 21.26 13.30
N SER A 77 -0.15 21.52 12.79
CA SER A 77 -1.38 21.48 13.60
C SER A 77 -1.67 20.11 14.20
N TYR A 78 -1.10 19.04 13.63
CA TYR A 78 -1.23 17.67 14.12
C TYR A 78 -0.47 17.43 15.43
N ALA A 79 0.60 18.18 15.69
CA ALA A 79 1.42 18.08 16.90
C ALA A 79 0.90 18.95 18.07
N SER A 80 -0.27 19.56 17.93
CA SER A 80 -0.81 20.49 18.93
C SER A 80 -1.28 19.74 20.18
N LEU A 81 -0.59 19.93 21.31
CA LEU A 81 -1.00 19.37 22.59
C LEU A 81 -2.32 19.96 23.12
N SER A 82 -2.78 21.09 22.54
CA SER A 82 -4.11 21.66 22.85
C SER A 82 -5.22 21.17 21.93
N ARG A 83 -4.92 20.23 20.99
CA ARG A 83 -5.93 19.63 20.12
C ARG A 83 -6.98 18.90 20.95
N THR A 84 -8.25 19.24 20.75
CA THR A 84 -9.39 18.55 21.36
C THR A 84 -9.90 17.50 20.39
N PRO A 85 -10.00 16.22 20.80
CA PRO A 85 -10.61 15.16 19.97
C PRO A 85 -12.05 15.52 19.58
N LYS A 86 -12.44 15.14 18.37
CA LYS A 86 -13.79 15.42 17.86
C LYS A 86 -14.53 14.13 17.44
N PRO A 87 -14.65 13.13 18.31
CA PRO A 87 -15.26 11.86 17.96
C PRO A 87 -16.76 12.02 17.73
N ARG A 88 -17.29 11.15 16.84
CA ARG A 88 -18.73 11.02 16.57
C ARG A 88 -19.15 9.57 16.70
N ALA A 89 -20.40 9.34 17.11
CA ALA A 89 -20.96 7.99 17.14
C ALA A 89 -21.15 7.42 15.74
N VAL A 90 -21.52 8.25 14.78
CA VAL A 90 -21.61 7.92 13.36
C VAL A 90 -20.80 8.94 12.56
N VAL A 91 -19.88 8.43 11.75
CA VAL A 91 -19.16 9.23 10.75
C VAL A 91 -19.86 9.05 9.42
N GLU A 92 -20.43 10.13 8.89
CA GLU A 92 -21.17 10.09 7.63
C GLU A 92 -20.41 10.81 6.52
N CYS A 93 -19.99 10.05 5.49
CA CYS A 93 -19.18 10.55 4.39
C CYS A 93 -19.85 10.26 3.03
N GLY A 94 -20.46 11.30 2.47
CA GLY A 94 -21.11 11.22 1.16
C GLY A 94 -20.10 11.36 0.00
N PRO A 95 -20.60 11.37 -1.27
CA PRO A 95 -19.78 11.58 -2.44
C PRO A 95 -18.93 12.84 -2.31
N TYR A 96 -17.62 12.71 -2.57
CA TYR A 96 -16.67 13.81 -2.33
C TYR A 96 -16.72 14.38 -0.90
N SER A 97 -17.12 13.51 0.07
CA SER A 97 -17.42 13.89 1.46
C SER A 97 -18.43 15.03 1.60
N ASN A 98 -19.51 14.92 0.88
CA ASN A 98 -20.69 15.76 1.11
C ASN A 98 -21.94 14.85 1.26
N PRO A 99 -22.52 14.72 2.49
CA PRO A 99 -22.12 15.40 3.72
C PRO A 99 -20.76 14.98 4.26
N ASN A 100 -20.15 15.85 5.08
CA ASN A 100 -18.92 15.60 5.85
C ASN A 100 -19.24 15.71 7.35
N LEU A 101 -19.82 14.66 7.90
CA LEU A 101 -20.15 14.61 9.33
C LEU A 101 -19.13 13.79 10.09
N GLY A 102 -17.99 14.42 10.41
CA GLY A 102 -16.88 13.81 11.13
C GLY A 102 -15.77 13.20 10.26
N CYS A 103 -15.92 13.17 8.93
CA CYS A 103 -14.93 12.54 8.04
C CYS A 103 -13.55 13.20 8.14
N THR A 104 -13.51 14.54 8.06
CA THR A 104 -12.25 15.29 8.23
C THR A 104 -11.74 15.20 9.66
N ASP A 105 -12.60 15.33 10.66
CA ASP A 105 -12.24 15.27 12.07
C ASP A 105 -11.56 13.92 12.40
N GLU A 106 -12.11 12.80 11.91
CA GLU A 106 -11.56 11.46 12.14
C GLU A 106 -10.17 11.28 11.52
N ARG A 107 -10.01 11.64 10.24
CA ARG A 107 -8.71 11.54 9.55
C ARG A 107 -7.65 12.40 10.23
N GLU A 108 -8.00 13.63 10.56
CA GLU A 108 -7.07 14.55 11.22
C GLU A 108 -6.69 14.09 12.62
N ASP A 109 -7.63 13.55 13.39
CA ASP A 109 -7.34 12.99 14.72
C ASP A 109 -6.47 11.73 14.62
N ALA A 110 -6.67 10.89 13.60
CA ALA A 110 -5.83 9.72 13.35
C ALA A 110 -4.38 10.11 12.98
N ILE A 111 -4.21 11.10 12.10
CA ILE A 111 -2.88 11.62 11.75
C ILE A 111 -2.23 12.29 12.96
N ALA A 112 -3.00 13.04 13.77
CA ALA A 112 -2.49 13.69 14.97
C ALA A 112 -2.02 12.64 15.99
N ALA A 113 -2.77 11.58 16.22
CA ALA A 113 -2.36 10.49 17.11
C ALA A 113 -1.04 9.86 16.65
N TYR A 114 -0.87 9.61 15.35
CA TYR A 114 0.39 9.09 14.80
C TYR A 114 1.53 10.12 14.92
N THR A 115 1.27 11.39 14.64
CA THR A 115 2.24 12.47 14.79
C THR A 115 2.75 12.54 16.23
N ASP A 116 1.83 12.52 17.20
CA ASP A 116 2.17 12.60 18.61
C ASP A 116 2.91 11.35 19.09
N ALA A 117 2.54 10.16 18.62
CA ALA A 117 3.29 8.93 18.91
C ALA A 117 4.75 9.00 18.41
N LEU A 118 4.98 9.50 17.19
CA LEU A 118 6.32 9.74 16.64
C LEU A 118 7.08 10.77 17.46
N LEU A 119 6.46 11.91 17.78
CA LEU A 119 7.11 12.98 18.55
C LEU A 119 7.48 12.51 19.95
N TRP A 120 6.61 11.74 20.62
CA TRP A 120 6.97 11.09 21.88
C TRP A 120 8.21 10.20 21.70
N TYR A 121 8.23 9.34 20.68
CA TYR A 121 9.37 8.46 20.47
C TYR A 121 10.68 9.21 20.31
N LEU A 122 10.66 10.30 19.57
CA LEU A 122 11.85 11.08 19.23
C LEU A 122 12.30 12.00 20.38
N THR A 123 11.36 12.58 21.13
CA THR A 123 11.64 13.56 22.20
C THR A 123 11.64 12.99 23.60
N ARG A 124 10.92 11.88 23.83
CA ARG A 124 10.60 11.31 25.14
C ARG A 124 9.82 12.29 26.04
N ASP A 125 9.10 13.22 25.45
CA ASP A 125 8.15 14.08 26.15
C ASP A 125 6.79 13.38 26.23
N ASP A 126 6.44 12.88 27.42
CA ASP A 126 5.24 12.08 27.67
C ASP A 126 3.93 12.80 27.36
N ARG A 127 3.94 14.14 27.27
CA ARG A 127 2.75 14.90 26.86
C ARG A 127 2.26 14.49 25.47
N TYR A 128 3.16 14.16 24.55
CA TYR A 128 2.80 13.65 23.23
C TYR A 128 2.19 12.24 23.31
N ALA A 129 2.77 11.32 24.10
CA ALA A 129 2.16 10.00 24.26
C ALA A 129 0.75 10.10 24.87
N GLN A 130 0.57 10.95 25.88
CA GLN A 130 -0.72 11.19 26.52
C GLN A 130 -1.74 11.80 25.52
N LYS A 131 -1.31 12.73 24.64
CA LYS A 131 -2.19 13.28 23.62
C LYS A 131 -2.58 12.22 22.56
N SER A 132 -1.66 11.39 22.11
CA SER A 132 -1.96 10.27 21.21
C SER A 132 -3.00 9.33 21.85
N ILE A 133 -2.83 8.98 23.14
CA ILE A 133 -3.78 8.16 23.90
C ILE A 133 -5.15 8.86 24.00
N GLU A 134 -5.18 10.14 24.34
CA GLU A 134 -6.42 10.92 24.44
C GLU A 134 -7.24 10.86 23.16
N LEU A 135 -6.60 11.03 22.00
CA LEU A 135 -7.24 10.95 20.69
C LEU A 135 -7.81 9.56 20.44
N MET A 136 -7.00 8.51 20.61
CA MET A 136 -7.42 7.12 20.40
C MET A 136 -8.51 6.69 21.39
N ASP A 137 -8.42 7.12 22.63
CA ASP A 137 -9.41 6.81 23.67
C ASP A 137 -10.76 7.49 23.41
N ALA A 138 -10.76 8.75 22.97
CA ALA A 138 -11.97 9.48 22.66
C ALA A 138 -12.75 8.82 21.51
N TRP A 139 -12.05 8.46 20.43
CA TRP A 139 -12.65 7.78 19.29
C TRP A 139 -13.13 6.38 19.66
N SER A 140 -12.34 5.57 20.33
CA SER A 140 -12.73 4.21 20.71
C SER A 140 -13.87 4.15 21.73
N ALA A 141 -14.08 5.20 22.51
CA ALA A 141 -15.22 5.31 23.40
C ALA A 141 -16.53 5.67 22.66
N THR A 142 -16.42 6.34 21.51
CA THR A 142 -17.57 7.06 20.92
C THR A 142 -18.06 6.45 19.61
N ILE A 143 -17.17 6.12 18.66
CA ILE A 143 -17.57 5.69 17.33
C ILE A 143 -18.27 4.33 17.34
N ARG A 144 -19.32 4.19 16.51
CA ARG A 144 -20.11 2.97 16.37
C ARG A 144 -20.30 2.55 14.93
N ASP A 145 -20.22 3.51 13.98
CA ASP A 145 -20.54 3.23 12.59
C ASP A 145 -19.92 4.26 11.63
N HIS A 146 -19.71 3.84 10.38
CA HIS A 146 -19.42 4.68 9.23
C HIS A 146 -20.56 4.51 8.23
N THR A 147 -21.04 5.61 7.65
CA THR A 147 -22.20 5.56 6.75
C THR A 147 -22.00 6.38 5.48
N ASN A 148 -22.90 6.14 4.50
CA ASN A 148 -22.95 6.79 3.20
C ASN A 148 -21.88 6.27 2.21
N SER A 149 -21.91 6.75 0.96
CA SER A 149 -21.19 6.15 -0.19
C SER A 149 -19.67 6.13 -0.07
N ASN A 150 -19.08 7.04 0.69
CA ASN A 150 -17.63 7.09 0.93
C ASN A 150 -17.19 6.42 2.25
N ALA A 151 -18.11 5.83 3.01
CA ALA A 151 -17.80 5.18 4.29
C ALA A 151 -16.60 4.21 4.20
N PRO A 152 -16.55 3.25 3.25
CA PRO A 152 -15.44 2.31 3.19
C PRO A 152 -14.09 2.99 2.93
N LEU A 153 -14.04 4.00 2.06
CA LEU A 153 -12.81 4.72 1.76
C LEU A 153 -12.35 5.59 2.94
N GLN A 154 -13.30 6.28 3.59
CA GLN A 154 -13.04 7.06 4.81
C GLN A 154 -12.48 6.18 5.92
N THR A 155 -13.11 5.03 6.16
CA THR A 155 -12.67 4.03 7.14
C THR A 155 -11.24 3.56 6.84
N ALA A 156 -10.93 3.29 5.56
CA ALA A 156 -9.61 2.87 5.14
C ALA A 156 -8.55 3.95 5.44
N TRP A 157 -8.80 5.21 5.11
CA TRP A 157 -7.85 6.30 5.35
C TRP A 157 -7.56 6.52 6.84
N SER A 158 -8.59 6.55 7.67
CA SER A 158 -8.41 6.69 9.13
C SER A 158 -7.68 5.47 9.70
N ALA A 159 -8.08 4.26 9.29
CA ALA A 159 -7.47 3.01 9.75
C ALA A 159 -6.06 2.75 9.19
N SER A 160 -5.60 3.48 8.19
CA SER A 160 -4.18 3.46 7.78
C SER A 160 -3.28 4.21 8.77
N SER A 161 -3.83 5.18 9.52
CA SER A 161 -3.08 5.97 10.51
C SER A 161 -3.21 5.44 11.94
N TRP A 162 -4.42 5.00 12.35
CA TRP A 162 -4.68 4.53 13.70
C TRP A 162 -3.75 3.41 14.19
N PRO A 163 -3.53 2.30 13.45
CA PRO A 163 -2.63 1.25 13.90
C PRO A 163 -1.18 1.70 14.02
N LYS A 164 -0.71 2.63 13.17
CA LYS A 164 0.65 3.19 13.25
C LYS A 164 0.88 3.88 14.60
N ALA A 165 -0.09 4.69 15.06
CA ALA A 165 -0.04 5.32 16.38
C ALA A 165 -0.13 4.28 17.51
N ALA A 166 -1.10 3.38 17.40
CA ALA A 166 -1.41 2.39 18.42
C ALA A 166 -0.24 1.42 18.69
N GLU A 167 0.48 1.02 17.65
CA GLU A 167 1.67 0.18 17.74
C GLU A 167 2.77 0.83 18.59
N ILE A 168 3.09 2.08 18.31
CA ILE A 168 4.12 2.81 19.07
C ILE A 168 3.69 2.98 20.52
N ILE A 169 2.44 3.35 20.76
CA ILE A 169 1.93 3.62 22.11
C ILE A 169 1.79 2.32 22.92
N LYS A 170 1.18 1.29 22.35
CA LYS A 170 0.94 0.03 23.08
C LYS A 170 2.24 -0.72 23.39
N TYR A 171 3.11 -0.87 22.42
CA TYR A 171 4.25 -1.78 22.52
C TYR A 171 5.57 -1.11 22.92
N VAL A 172 5.68 0.23 22.78
CA VAL A 172 6.92 0.95 23.12
C VAL A 172 6.72 1.88 24.32
N TYR A 173 5.64 2.67 24.37
CA TYR A 173 5.30 3.48 25.56
C TYR A 173 4.78 2.59 26.70
N GLY A 174 3.89 1.66 26.37
CA GLY A 174 3.45 0.58 27.27
C GLY A 174 2.39 0.96 28.32
N ASN A 175 2.14 2.24 28.56
CA ASN A 175 1.17 2.70 29.56
C ASN A 175 -0.13 3.19 28.91
N TRP A 176 -0.92 2.25 28.38
CA TRP A 176 -2.22 2.52 27.75
C TRP A 176 -3.31 1.55 28.19
N PRO A 177 -4.02 1.82 29.31
CA PRO A 177 -5.02 0.93 29.87
C PRO A 177 -6.19 0.59 28.93
N ASN A 178 -6.58 1.52 28.06
CA ASN A 178 -7.73 1.36 27.18
C ASN A 178 -7.39 0.72 25.79
N SER A 179 -6.19 0.20 25.62
CA SER A 179 -5.77 -0.43 24.35
C SER A 179 -6.69 -1.56 23.88
N GLY A 180 -7.29 -2.31 24.82
CA GLY A 180 -8.29 -3.35 24.51
C GLY A 180 -9.61 -2.79 23.96
N ARG A 181 -10.07 -1.62 24.44
CA ARG A 181 -11.24 -0.95 23.86
C ARG A 181 -10.94 -0.45 22.46
N PHE A 182 -9.77 0.10 22.24
CA PHE A 182 -9.34 0.53 20.90
C PHE A 182 -9.25 -0.65 19.94
N ALA A 183 -8.71 -1.79 20.35
CA ALA A 183 -8.71 -3.02 19.59
C ALA A 183 -10.14 -3.48 19.21
N THR A 184 -11.08 -3.38 20.18
CA THR A 184 -12.50 -3.69 19.93
C THR A 184 -13.13 -2.76 18.90
N MET A 185 -12.81 -1.48 18.92
CA MET A 185 -13.24 -0.50 17.90
C MET A 185 -12.75 -0.90 16.51
N LEU A 186 -11.47 -1.19 16.34
CA LEU A 186 -10.94 -1.60 15.06
C LEU A 186 -11.59 -2.88 14.53
N ARG A 187 -11.82 -3.87 15.40
CA ARG A 187 -12.44 -5.14 15.04
C ARG A 187 -13.92 -5.02 14.65
N ASN A 188 -14.69 -4.23 15.40
CA ASN A 188 -16.15 -4.24 15.32
C ASN A 188 -16.73 -3.08 14.53
N VAL A 189 -15.97 -1.99 14.32
CA VAL A 189 -16.45 -0.80 13.59
C VAL A 189 -15.70 -0.65 12.26
N TYR A 190 -14.38 -0.80 12.24
CA TYR A 190 -13.58 -0.55 11.03
C TYR A 190 -13.52 -1.78 10.09
N LEU A 191 -13.18 -2.96 10.62
CA LEU A 191 -13.05 -4.15 9.77
C LEU A 191 -14.31 -4.49 8.96
N PRO A 192 -15.54 -4.43 9.51
CA PRO A 192 -16.74 -4.75 8.73
C PRO A 192 -16.89 -3.89 7.47
N GLU A 193 -16.47 -2.63 7.51
CA GLU A 193 -16.56 -1.71 6.37
C GLU A 193 -15.58 -2.03 5.24
N ILE A 194 -14.40 -2.58 5.57
CA ILE A 194 -13.29 -2.65 4.61
C ILE A 194 -12.85 -4.08 4.26
N ILE A 195 -13.17 -5.08 5.09
CA ILE A 195 -12.58 -6.44 5.01
C ILE A 195 -12.83 -7.15 3.68
N ASN A 196 -13.87 -6.77 2.96
CA ASN A 196 -14.23 -7.39 1.69
C ASN A 196 -13.63 -6.69 0.46
N GLY A 197 -12.84 -5.63 0.66
CA GLY A 197 -12.29 -4.84 -0.44
C GLY A 197 -13.36 -4.04 -1.19
N SER A 198 -13.04 -3.62 -2.42
CA SER A 198 -13.91 -2.78 -3.24
C SER A 198 -13.72 -3.03 -4.73
N ASN A 199 -14.82 -2.95 -5.49
CA ASN A 199 -14.82 -2.95 -6.96
C ASN A 199 -14.75 -1.53 -7.56
N SER A 200 -14.61 -0.49 -6.75
CA SER A 200 -14.40 0.89 -7.18
C SER A 200 -13.03 1.07 -7.85
N ASN A 201 -12.57 2.31 -8.03
CA ASN A 201 -11.21 2.57 -8.50
C ASN A 201 -10.17 1.90 -7.60
N GLY A 202 -9.03 1.51 -8.18
CA GLY A 202 -8.09 0.63 -7.48
C GLY A 202 -7.48 1.21 -6.20
N ASN A 203 -7.36 2.55 -6.08
CA ASN A 203 -6.89 3.19 -4.85
C ASN A 203 -7.77 2.87 -3.63
N TRP A 204 -9.08 2.65 -3.82
CA TRP A 204 -10.00 2.30 -2.73
C TRP A 204 -9.59 0.98 -2.06
N GLU A 205 -9.49 -0.10 -2.86
CA GLU A 205 -9.13 -1.41 -2.32
C GLU A 205 -7.69 -1.45 -1.81
N LEU A 206 -6.77 -0.72 -2.45
CA LEU A 206 -5.38 -0.61 -1.97
C LEU A 206 -5.31 0.07 -0.61
N SER A 207 -6.05 1.18 -0.40
CA SER A 207 -6.15 1.84 0.91
C SER A 207 -6.81 0.92 1.96
N MET A 208 -7.85 0.16 1.58
CA MET A 208 -8.46 -0.84 2.45
C MET A 208 -7.46 -1.94 2.82
N THR A 209 -6.68 -2.41 1.86
CA THR A 209 -5.68 -3.45 2.08
C THR A 209 -4.60 -3.01 3.08
N GLU A 210 -4.11 -1.77 2.97
CA GLU A 210 -3.19 -1.16 3.93
C GLU A 210 -3.80 -1.14 5.34
N ALA A 211 -5.04 -0.66 5.44
CA ALA A 211 -5.77 -0.57 6.71
C ALA A 211 -6.01 -1.95 7.33
N ILE A 212 -6.51 -2.92 6.55
CA ILE A 212 -6.75 -4.30 7.01
C ILE A 212 -5.46 -4.94 7.51
N GLN A 213 -4.35 -4.78 6.78
CA GLN A 213 -3.05 -5.31 7.18
C GLN A 213 -2.59 -4.71 8.51
N GLY A 214 -2.63 -3.38 8.65
CA GLY A 214 -2.26 -2.69 9.86
C GLY A 214 -3.12 -3.09 11.06
N ILE A 215 -4.43 -3.25 10.87
CA ILE A 215 -5.34 -3.77 11.89
C ILE A 215 -4.98 -5.22 12.26
N GLY A 216 -4.68 -6.07 11.26
CA GLY A 216 -4.28 -7.46 11.48
C GLY A 216 -3.03 -7.57 12.35
N VAL A 217 -2.02 -6.73 12.09
CA VAL A 217 -0.80 -6.65 12.92
C VAL A 217 -1.14 -6.22 14.35
N PHE A 218 -1.84 -5.10 14.52
CA PHE A 218 -2.15 -4.56 15.85
C PHE A 218 -3.02 -5.50 16.72
N LEU A 219 -3.94 -6.24 16.08
CA LEU A 219 -4.80 -7.23 16.72
C LEU A 219 -4.12 -8.60 16.90
N GLU A 220 -2.92 -8.80 16.36
CA GLU A 220 -2.26 -10.11 16.26
C GLU A 220 -3.16 -11.17 15.57
N ASP A 221 -3.95 -10.74 14.58
CA ASP A 221 -4.95 -11.56 13.89
C ASP A 221 -4.45 -11.97 12.50
N LYS A 222 -3.94 -13.20 12.40
CA LYS A 222 -3.40 -13.76 11.16
C LYS A 222 -4.45 -13.84 10.05
N THR A 223 -5.70 -14.16 10.38
CA THR A 223 -6.77 -14.27 9.38
C THR A 223 -7.06 -12.91 8.75
N VAL A 224 -7.07 -11.84 9.53
CA VAL A 224 -7.22 -10.47 9.04
C VAL A 224 -6.02 -10.07 8.18
N TYR A 225 -4.81 -10.38 8.62
CA TYR A 225 -3.59 -10.10 7.87
C TYR A 225 -3.58 -10.83 6.52
N ASP A 226 -3.85 -12.14 6.49
CA ASP A 226 -3.88 -12.95 5.28
C ASP A 226 -4.95 -12.47 4.30
N LYS A 227 -6.09 -12.00 4.81
CA LYS A 227 -7.12 -11.40 3.98
C LYS A 227 -6.61 -10.15 3.25
N ALA A 228 -5.85 -9.28 3.94
CA ALA A 228 -5.22 -8.13 3.30
C ALA A 228 -4.28 -8.55 2.18
N ILE A 229 -3.39 -9.52 2.45
CA ILE A 229 -2.43 -10.00 1.46
C ILE A 229 -3.14 -10.64 0.25
N SER A 230 -4.24 -11.36 0.47
CA SER A 230 -5.03 -11.94 -0.61
C SER A 230 -5.63 -10.87 -1.54
N LEU A 231 -6.20 -9.80 -0.97
CA LEU A 231 -6.72 -8.66 -1.75
C LEU A 231 -5.60 -7.93 -2.49
N TYR A 232 -4.47 -7.71 -1.84
CA TYR A 232 -3.30 -7.07 -2.41
C TYR A 232 -2.78 -7.80 -3.65
N ARG A 233 -2.65 -9.13 -3.58
CA ARG A 233 -2.20 -9.96 -4.69
C ARG A 233 -3.08 -9.89 -5.92
N LEU A 234 -4.38 -9.69 -5.73
CA LEU A 234 -5.31 -9.52 -6.84
C LEU A 234 -5.28 -8.09 -7.38
N ARG A 235 -5.25 -7.10 -6.48
CA ARG A 235 -5.41 -5.70 -6.87
C ARG A 235 -4.16 -5.09 -7.49
N VAL A 236 -2.96 -5.34 -6.97
CA VAL A 236 -1.74 -4.68 -7.47
C VAL A 236 -1.49 -4.96 -8.94
N PRO A 237 -1.56 -6.21 -9.46
CA PRO A 237 -1.45 -6.47 -10.89
C PRO A 237 -2.56 -5.85 -11.74
N ALA A 238 -3.76 -5.67 -11.17
CA ALA A 238 -4.88 -5.03 -11.85
C ALA A 238 -4.84 -3.49 -11.76
N TYR A 239 -3.94 -2.93 -10.97
CA TYR A 239 -3.77 -1.49 -10.80
C TYR A 239 -2.54 -0.93 -11.51
N VAL A 240 -1.43 -1.64 -11.53
CA VAL A 240 -0.19 -1.25 -12.20
C VAL A 240 0.05 -2.19 -13.37
N TYR A 241 0.08 -1.65 -14.58
CA TYR A 241 0.36 -2.43 -15.80
C TYR A 241 1.85 -2.65 -16.00
N LEU A 242 2.21 -3.86 -16.42
CA LEU A 242 3.50 -4.22 -17.01
C LEU A 242 3.27 -4.87 -18.37
N GLU A 243 4.14 -4.61 -19.33
CA GLU A 243 4.07 -5.26 -20.67
C GLU A 243 4.11 -6.79 -20.59
N SER A 244 4.72 -7.35 -19.55
CA SER A 244 4.70 -8.79 -19.26
C SER A 244 3.30 -9.34 -18.91
N ASP A 245 2.32 -8.48 -18.63
CA ASP A 245 0.93 -8.89 -18.41
C ASP A 245 0.22 -9.29 -19.70
N GLY A 246 0.78 -8.90 -20.85
CA GLY A 246 0.21 -9.08 -22.19
C GLY A 246 -0.37 -7.78 -22.74
N ALA A 247 -1.21 -7.87 -23.76
CA ALA A 247 -1.75 -6.71 -24.47
C ALA A 247 -2.74 -5.85 -23.64
N LEU A 248 -3.23 -6.37 -22.52
CA LEU A 248 -4.20 -5.70 -21.64
C LEU A 248 -3.77 -5.84 -20.18
N PRO A 249 -4.11 -4.86 -19.34
CA PRO A 249 -3.94 -4.97 -17.89
C PRO A 249 -4.64 -6.19 -17.29
N LYS A 250 -4.11 -6.71 -16.20
CA LYS A 250 -4.80 -7.70 -15.36
C LYS A 250 -6.07 -7.09 -14.79
N THR A 251 -7.02 -7.96 -14.40
CA THR A 251 -8.30 -7.54 -13.81
C THR A 251 -8.59 -8.33 -12.55
N VAL A 252 -9.32 -7.72 -11.62
CA VAL A 252 -9.86 -8.44 -10.47
C VAL A 252 -11.11 -9.21 -10.91
N PRO A 253 -11.22 -10.51 -10.61
CA PRO A 253 -12.33 -11.34 -11.11
C PRO A 253 -13.74 -10.80 -10.77
N SER A 254 -13.92 -10.23 -9.57
CA SER A 254 -15.20 -9.68 -9.12
C SER A 254 -15.68 -8.45 -9.92
N GLN A 255 -14.79 -7.78 -10.67
CA GLN A 255 -15.14 -6.59 -11.45
C GLN A 255 -15.77 -6.92 -12.81
N ASN A 256 -15.67 -8.17 -13.27
CA ASN A 256 -16.22 -8.60 -14.56
C ASN A 256 -15.76 -7.78 -15.78
N LEU A 257 -14.51 -7.33 -15.76
CA LEU A 257 -13.85 -6.56 -16.83
C LEU A 257 -13.30 -7.53 -17.90
N ASN A 258 -14.19 -8.15 -18.66
CA ASN A 258 -13.90 -9.26 -19.57
C ASN A 258 -13.75 -8.86 -21.04
N THR A 259 -13.83 -7.57 -21.36
CA THR A 259 -13.61 -7.03 -22.72
C THR A 259 -12.64 -5.86 -22.68
N ARG A 260 -11.95 -5.60 -23.81
CA ARG A 260 -11.06 -4.46 -23.95
C ARG A 260 -11.75 -3.14 -23.63
N ASP A 261 -12.98 -2.95 -24.12
CA ASP A 261 -13.71 -1.69 -23.92
C ASP A 261 -14.05 -1.45 -22.44
N LYS A 262 -14.42 -2.48 -21.70
CA LYS A 262 -14.63 -2.39 -20.26
C LYS A 262 -13.34 -2.05 -19.52
N ILE A 263 -12.21 -2.65 -19.91
CA ILE A 263 -10.91 -2.35 -19.32
C ILE A 263 -10.51 -0.90 -19.62
N VAL A 264 -10.60 -0.46 -20.87
CA VAL A 264 -10.29 0.93 -21.27
C VAL A 264 -11.17 1.92 -20.51
N SER A 265 -12.47 1.65 -20.42
CA SER A 265 -13.41 2.49 -19.65
C SER A 265 -13.01 2.57 -18.17
N TYR A 266 -12.69 1.44 -17.53
CA TYR A 266 -12.23 1.40 -16.14
C TYR A 266 -10.88 2.11 -15.96
N TRP A 267 -10.00 2.07 -16.97
CA TRP A 267 -8.72 2.77 -17.00
C TRP A 267 -8.85 4.23 -17.48
N GLN A 268 -9.97 4.87 -17.22
CA GLN A 268 -10.25 6.28 -17.48
C GLN A 268 -10.11 6.67 -18.97
N GLY A 269 -10.45 5.75 -19.86
CA GLY A 269 -10.35 5.95 -21.31
C GLY A 269 -8.96 5.70 -21.92
N GLN A 270 -7.97 5.32 -21.10
CA GLN A 270 -6.62 5.02 -21.59
C GLN A 270 -6.60 3.68 -22.34
N GLY A 271 -6.37 3.75 -23.65
CA GLY A 271 -6.37 2.57 -24.52
C GLY A 271 -4.99 2.10 -24.97
N THR A 272 -3.93 2.86 -24.71
CA THR A 272 -2.54 2.49 -24.95
C THR A 272 -1.87 2.19 -23.62
N PHE A 273 -1.46 0.94 -23.41
CA PHE A 273 -0.88 0.51 -22.16
C PHE A 273 0.63 0.39 -22.27
N VAL A 274 1.35 1.00 -21.34
CA VAL A 274 2.81 0.92 -21.22
C VAL A 274 3.19 0.63 -19.77
N THR A 275 4.33 -0.02 -19.57
CA THR A 275 4.85 -0.38 -18.25
C THR A 275 4.90 0.82 -17.31
N GLY A 276 4.33 0.65 -16.10
CA GLY A 276 4.26 1.68 -15.05
C GLY A 276 3.00 2.54 -15.06
N LEU A 277 2.16 2.41 -16.10
CA LEU A 277 0.84 3.06 -16.10
C LEU A 277 -0.03 2.46 -14.99
N THR A 278 -0.76 3.30 -14.26
CA THR A 278 -1.75 2.87 -13.26
C THR A 278 -3.17 3.07 -13.75
N GLN A 279 -4.12 2.35 -13.17
CA GLN A 279 -5.52 2.40 -13.53
C GLN A 279 -6.09 3.84 -13.46
N GLU A 280 -5.55 4.68 -12.59
CA GLU A 280 -6.04 6.05 -12.37
C GLU A 280 -5.13 7.15 -12.95
N THR A 281 -4.09 6.80 -13.68
CA THR A 281 -3.16 7.79 -14.28
C THR A 281 -3.90 8.88 -15.05
N CYS A 282 -4.92 8.52 -15.82
CA CYS A 282 -5.70 9.48 -16.62
C CYS A 282 -6.90 10.09 -15.87
N ARG A 283 -7.15 9.67 -14.65
CA ARG A 283 -8.04 10.36 -13.73
C ARG A 283 -7.34 11.60 -13.15
N ASP A 284 -6.35 11.37 -12.35
CA ASP A 284 -5.42 12.36 -11.79
C ASP A 284 -4.30 11.67 -10.99
N PHE A 285 -3.20 12.38 -10.76
CA PHE A 285 -2.07 11.86 -10.00
C PHE A 285 -2.30 11.87 -8.49
N THR A 286 -3.27 12.63 -7.99
CA THR A 286 -3.63 12.62 -6.57
C THR A 286 -4.18 11.23 -6.17
N HIS A 287 -5.16 10.72 -6.92
CA HIS A 287 -5.71 9.40 -6.67
C HIS A 287 -4.72 8.27 -7.01
N THR A 288 -3.94 8.45 -8.10
CA THR A 288 -2.82 7.56 -8.40
C THR A 288 -1.83 7.48 -7.24
N GLY A 289 -1.53 8.62 -6.61
CA GLY A 289 -0.67 8.70 -5.43
C GLY A 289 -1.21 7.90 -4.24
N TYR A 290 -2.52 7.93 -4.01
CA TYR A 290 -3.14 7.13 -2.94
C TYR A 290 -2.92 5.62 -3.17
N GLY A 291 -3.11 5.15 -4.38
CA GLY A 291 -2.87 3.74 -4.71
C GLY A 291 -1.41 3.34 -4.56
N ILE A 292 -0.48 4.14 -5.08
CA ILE A 292 0.96 3.83 -5.01
C ILE A 292 1.49 3.88 -3.57
N SER A 293 1.02 4.84 -2.74
CA SER A 293 1.42 4.89 -1.33
C SER A 293 0.98 3.64 -0.58
N SER A 294 -0.27 3.22 -0.75
CA SER A 294 -0.76 2.00 -0.11
C SER A 294 -0.02 0.74 -0.59
N ILE A 295 0.38 0.66 -1.88
CA ILE A 295 1.26 -0.42 -2.35
C ILE A 295 2.58 -0.42 -1.59
N SER A 296 3.21 0.74 -1.42
CA SER A 296 4.49 0.89 -0.71
C SER A 296 4.35 0.52 0.77
N HIS A 297 3.28 0.98 1.43
CA HIS A 297 3.04 0.77 2.86
C HIS A 297 2.77 -0.71 3.18
N VAL A 298 2.02 -1.40 2.33
CA VAL A 298 1.77 -2.84 2.50
C VAL A 298 3.07 -3.64 2.38
N LEU A 299 3.91 -3.34 1.38
CA LEU A 299 5.21 -4.01 1.24
C LEU A 299 6.14 -3.72 2.42
N GLU A 300 6.16 -2.49 2.91
CA GLU A 300 6.99 -2.10 4.06
C GLU A 300 6.53 -2.79 5.34
N THR A 301 5.22 -2.80 5.61
CA THR A 301 4.66 -3.51 6.75
C THR A 301 4.94 -5.02 6.65
N ALA A 302 4.77 -5.63 5.47
CA ALA A 302 5.09 -7.05 5.27
C ALA A 302 6.57 -7.35 5.56
N ARG A 303 7.48 -6.51 5.07
CA ARG A 303 8.92 -6.64 5.33
C ARG A 303 9.24 -6.58 6.82
N ILE A 304 8.65 -5.61 7.54
CA ILE A 304 8.84 -5.50 9.00
C ILE A 304 8.34 -6.77 9.71
N GLN A 305 7.27 -7.36 9.19
CA GLN A 305 6.74 -8.64 9.69
C GLN A 305 7.56 -9.87 9.25
N GLY A 306 8.71 -9.68 8.58
CA GLY A 306 9.58 -10.77 8.13
C GLY A 306 9.11 -11.45 6.84
N ILE A 307 8.17 -10.85 6.11
CA ILE A 307 7.61 -11.38 4.88
C ILE A 307 8.08 -10.52 3.70
N ASP A 308 9.04 -11.04 2.92
CA ASP A 308 9.57 -10.33 1.77
C ASP A 308 8.67 -10.53 0.53
N MET A 309 7.89 -9.50 0.22
CA MET A 309 7.04 -9.44 -0.97
C MET A 309 7.65 -8.61 -2.12
N TYR A 310 8.85 -8.04 -1.96
CA TYR A 310 9.51 -7.25 -3.01
C TYR A 310 9.87 -8.09 -4.25
N PRO A 311 10.26 -9.38 -4.17
CA PRO A 311 10.46 -10.20 -5.36
C PRO A 311 9.19 -10.33 -6.23
N GLU A 312 7.99 -10.31 -5.61
CA GLU A 312 6.71 -10.45 -6.33
C GLU A 312 6.21 -9.11 -6.88
N PHE A 313 6.32 -8.02 -6.09
CA PHE A 313 5.66 -6.75 -6.40
C PHE A 313 6.60 -5.56 -6.61
N GLY A 314 7.87 -5.69 -6.25
CA GLY A 314 8.83 -4.58 -6.28
C GLY A 314 9.00 -3.99 -7.68
N GLU A 315 8.98 -4.82 -8.72
CA GLU A 315 9.08 -4.32 -10.10
C GLU A 315 7.85 -3.47 -10.50
N ARG A 316 6.64 -3.88 -10.12
CA ARG A 316 5.44 -3.07 -10.38
C ARG A 316 5.49 -1.73 -9.65
N LEU A 317 5.91 -1.75 -8.37
CA LEU A 317 6.07 -0.53 -7.59
C LEU A 317 7.14 0.38 -8.20
N ARG A 318 8.29 -0.17 -8.60
CA ARG A 318 9.38 0.57 -9.25
C ARG A 318 8.91 1.28 -10.51
N GLN A 319 8.21 0.55 -11.37
CA GLN A 319 7.71 1.06 -12.63
C GLN A 319 6.62 2.13 -12.43
N ALA A 320 5.68 1.90 -11.51
CA ALA A 320 4.65 2.89 -11.19
C ALA A 320 5.26 4.19 -10.65
N LEU A 321 6.16 4.09 -9.67
CA LEU A 321 6.87 5.25 -9.12
C LEU A 321 7.65 5.99 -10.20
N GLY A 322 8.41 5.28 -11.04
CA GLY A 322 9.22 5.86 -12.10
C GLY A 322 8.39 6.59 -13.15
N PHE A 323 7.30 5.95 -13.60
CA PHE A 323 6.39 6.51 -14.58
C PHE A 323 5.68 7.76 -14.08
N GLN A 324 5.06 7.70 -12.92
CA GLN A 324 4.33 8.84 -12.38
C GLN A 324 5.27 9.99 -12.00
N SER A 325 6.44 9.70 -11.44
CA SER A 325 7.44 10.72 -11.12
C SER A 325 7.94 11.45 -12.37
N ARG A 326 8.12 10.75 -13.50
CA ARG A 326 8.50 11.36 -14.76
C ARG A 326 7.53 12.47 -15.17
N TRP A 327 6.25 12.15 -15.20
CA TRP A 327 5.22 13.08 -15.65
C TRP A 327 4.85 14.14 -14.60
N GLU A 328 4.97 13.81 -13.32
CA GLU A 328 4.77 14.78 -12.23
C GLU A 328 5.82 15.91 -12.27
N ARG A 329 7.06 15.61 -12.66
CA ARG A 329 8.15 16.61 -12.76
C ARG A 329 7.93 17.64 -13.86
N ASN A 330 7.07 17.40 -14.81
CA ASN A 330 6.70 18.33 -15.88
C ASN A 330 7.88 18.89 -16.69
N LEU A 331 8.85 18.06 -17.02
CA LEU A 331 10.06 18.46 -17.72
C LEU A 331 9.98 18.28 -19.24
N GLU A 332 8.92 17.62 -19.71
CA GLU A 332 8.69 17.32 -21.13
C GLU A 332 7.19 17.33 -21.45
N PRO A 333 6.80 17.57 -22.71
CA PRO A 333 5.40 17.50 -23.13
C PRO A 333 4.82 16.10 -22.93
N VAL A 334 3.58 16.01 -22.47
CA VAL A 334 2.85 14.75 -22.39
C VAL A 334 2.51 14.29 -23.81
N PRO A 335 2.87 13.06 -24.20
CA PRO A 335 2.58 12.58 -25.56
C PRO A 335 1.07 12.36 -25.75
N SER A 336 0.59 12.52 -26.98
CA SER A 336 -0.85 12.45 -27.30
C SER A 336 -1.52 11.11 -26.93
N TRP A 337 -0.76 10.02 -26.91
CA TRP A 337 -1.28 8.71 -26.52
C TRP A 337 -1.54 8.58 -25.01
N LEU A 338 -0.90 9.40 -24.18
CA LEU A 338 -1.08 9.37 -22.72
C LEU A 338 -2.16 10.38 -22.32
N CYS A 339 -3.29 9.88 -21.88
CA CYS A 339 -4.43 10.67 -21.39
C CYS A 339 -4.85 11.80 -22.37
N GLY A 340 -4.74 11.55 -23.68
CA GLY A 340 -5.06 12.55 -24.71
C GLY A 340 -4.08 13.72 -24.79
N GLY A 341 -2.85 13.58 -24.28
CA GLY A 341 -1.81 14.61 -24.30
C GLY A 341 -1.75 15.52 -23.08
N SER A 342 -2.48 15.18 -22.02
CA SER A 342 -2.48 15.94 -20.77
C SER A 342 -2.63 15.03 -19.55
N VAL A 343 -1.96 15.36 -18.43
CA VAL A 343 -2.12 14.70 -17.14
C VAL A 343 -2.45 15.72 -16.06
N ASN A 344 -3.34 15.36 -15.16
CA ASN A 344 -3.67 16.16 -13.99
C ASN A 344 -2.70 15.80 -12.85
N ARG A 345 -1.73 16.67 -12.57
CA ARG A 345 -0.66 16.46 -11.60
C ARG A 345 -1.13 16.63 -10.16
N GLY A 346 -0.32 16.19 -9.22
CA GLY A 346 -0.63 16.27 -7.78
C GLY A 346 -0.34 14.97 -7.05
N LEU A 347 0.77 14.29 -7.40
CA LEU A 347 1.12 12.97 -6.86
C LEU A 347 1.21 12.93 -5.31
N GLY A 348 1.43 14.07 -4.67
CA GLY A 348 1.52 14.14 -3.22
C GLY A 348 2.86 13.64 -2.64
N PRO A 349 2.96 13.56 -1.30
CA PRO A 349 4.17 13.19 -0.57
C PRO A 349 4.30 11.66 -0.42
N ILE A 350 4.23 10.89 -1.55
CA ILE A 350 3.98 9.43 -1.50
C ILE A 350 5.17 8.57 -1.97
N THR A 351 6.28 9.20 -2.32
CA THR A 351 7.35 8.46 -3.00
C THR A 351 8.41 7.91 -2.04
N GLU A 352 8.49 8.42 -0.83
CA GLU A 352 9.62 8.15 0.07
C GLU A 352 9.74 6.68 0.49
N VAL A 353 8.63 6.04 0.90
CA VAL A 353 8.66 4.65 1.39
C VAL A 353 9.12 3.69 0.29
N GLY A 354 8.48 3.76 -0.89
CA GLY A 354 8.86 2.90 -2.02
C GLY A 354 10.25 3.22 -2.56
N TYR A 355 10.65 4.49 -2.60
CA TYR A 355 11.98 4.92 -2.99
C TYR A 355 13.05 4.39 -2.02
N ASN A 356 12.85 4.56 -0.73
CA ASN A 356 13.77 4.03 0.27
C ASN A 356 13.94 2.50 0.17
N ALA A 357 12.84 1.78 0.03
CA ALA A 357 12.87 0.33 -0.08
C ALA A 357 13.65 -0.14 -1.32
N LEU A 358 13.29 0.38 -2.47
CA LEU A 358 13.85 -0.09 -3.74
C LEU A 358 15.25 0.48 -4.02
N HIS A 359 15.47 1.77 -3.73
CA HIS A 359 16.74 2.42 -4.01
C HIS A 359 17.74 2.25 -2.87
N THR A 360 17.38 2.69 -1.65
CA THR A 360 18.33 2.72 -0.53
C THR A 360 18.70 1.32 -0.06
N ARG A 361 17.71 0.43 0.11
CA ARG A 361 17.95 -0.91 0.65
C ARG A 361 18.31 -1.95 -0.42
N LEU A 362 17.65 -1.90 -1.59
CA LEU A 362 17.87 -2.88 -2.66
C LEU A 362 18.84 -2.41 -3.76
N GLY A 363 19.33 -1.18 -3.71
CA GLY A 363 20.31 -0.65 -4.66
C GLY A 363 19.79 -0.42 -6.09
N ILE A 364 18.49 -0.36 -6.28
CA ILE A 364 17.87 -0.23 -7.61
C ILE A 364 17.89 1.23 -8.06
N ALA A 365 18.36 1.48 -9.27
CA ALA A 365 18.37 2.83 -9.84
C ALA A 365 16.95 3.31 -10.17
N MET A 366 16.58 4.51 -9.68
CA MET A 366 15.24 5.10 -9.82
C MET A 366 15.32 6.62 -10.12
N ALA A 367 15.99 7.02 -11.20
CA ALA A 367 16.38 8.42 -11.45
C ALA A 367 15.22 9.44 -11.37
N ASN A 368 14.07 9.15 -11.97
CA ASN A 368 12.91 10.06 -11.92
C ASN A 368 12.30 10.13 -10.53
N THR A 369 12.15 8.98 -9.86
CA THR A 369 11.62 8.91 -8.49
C THR A 369 12.56 9.60 -7.51
N GLN A 370 13.87 9.35 -7.60
CA GLN A 370 14.89 10.02 -6.80
C GLN A 370 14.79 11.53 -6.91
N ALA A 371 14.87 12.04 -8.13
CA ALA A 371 14.84 13.50 -8.36
C ALA A 371 13.54 14.15 -7.85
N LEU A 372 12.39 13.48 -7.97
CA LEU A 372 11.12 13.96 -7.43
C LEU A 372 11.12 13.92 -5.90
N THR A 373 11.49 12.78 -5.30
CA THR A 373 11.49 12.57 -3.85
C THR A 373 12.40 13.57 -3.15
N GLU A 374 13.65 13.66 -3.59
CA GLU A 374 14.64 14.57 -2.98
C GLU A 374 14.24 16.06 -3.12
N SER A 375 13.63 16.44 -4.25
CA SER A 375 13.14 17.82 -4.45
C SER A 375 11.99 18.22 -3.54
N ARG A 376 11.27 17.23 -2.98
CA ARG A 376 10.11 17.44 -2.11
C ARG A 376 10.40 17.28 -0.63
N ARG A 377 11.62 16.89 -0.26
CA ARG A 377 12.03 16.75 1.14
C ARG A 377 12.13 18.11 1.84
N PRO A 378 11.54 18.27 3.03
CA PRO A 378 10.73 17.27 3.72
C PRO A 378 9.30 17.21 3.17
N ALA A 379 8.87 16.01 2.80
CA ALA A 379 7.48 15.77 2.43
C ALA A 379 6.62 15.66 3.70
N GLY A 380 5.55 16.41 3.77
CA GLY A 380 4.68 16.51 4.94
C GLY A 380 3.60 15.44 4.98
N SER A 381 2.33 15.87 4.96
CA SER A 381 1.15 15.01 4.93
C SER A 381 0.26 15.34 3.73
N ASN A 382 -0.48 14.33 3.23
CA ASN A 382 -1.57 14.55 2.29
C ASN A 382 -2.92 14.85 2.99
N ASN A 383 -2.93 14.98 4.32
CA ASN A 383 -4.09 15.23 5.16
C ASN A 383 -5.18 14.13 5.08
N LEU A 384 -4.84 12.95 4.55
CA LEU A 384 -5.73 11.78 4.51
C LEU A 384 -5.17 10.61 5.32
N PHE A 385 -3.99 10.08 4.94
CA PHE A 385 -3.38 8.92 5.59
C PHE A 385 -1.86 8.80 5.37
N VAL A 386 -1.28 9.59 4.48
CA VAL A 386 0.17 9.68 4.26
C VAL A 386 0.71 10.83 5.09
N ALA A 387 1.66 10.55 5.97
CA ALA A 387 2.26 11.57 6.82
C ALA A 387 3.70 11.21 7.23
N TRP A 388 4.57 12.19 7.17
CA TRP A 388 5.93 12.22 7.74
C TRP A 388 6.90 11.18 7.16
N GLU A 389 6.70 10.75 5.91
CA GLU A 389 7.51 9.69 5.32
C GLU A 389 8.99 10.08 5.15
N THR A 390 9.31 11.35 4.86
CA THR A 390 10.71 11.82 4.89
C THR A 390 11.33 11.64 6.27
N LEU A 391 10.58 11.91 7.35
CA LEU A 391 11.08 11.72 8.70
C LEU A 391 11.37 10.25 8.97
N THR A 392 10.47 9.36 8.61
CA THR A 392 10.52 7.94 9.00
C THR A 392 11.35 7.06 8.07
N HIS A 393 11.40 7.40 6.78
CA HIS A 393 11.95 6.50 5.75
C HIS A 393 13.13 7.07 4.95
N ALA A 394 13.37 8.38 4.94
CA ALA A 394 14.50 8.91 4.15
C ALA A 394 15.80 8.19 4.51
N GLU A 395 16.41 7.56 3.50
CA GLU A 395 17.72 6.87 3.62
C GLU A 395 17.82 5.91 4.83
N ASN A 396 16.70 5.35 5.26
CA ASN A 396 16.63 4.46 6.40
C ASN A 396 17.03 3.03 5.98
N PRO A 397 18.14 2.49 6.46
CA PRO A 397 18.63 1.17 6.05
C PRO A 397 17.91 0.01 6.73
N SER A 398 17.13 0.27 7.80
CA SER A 398 16.48 -0.73 8.65
C SER A 398 15.17 -1.25 8.07
#